data_812602186e19b0326d6f765ee8bb3fe8
#
_entry.id   812602186e19b0326d6f765ee8bb3fe8
#
_cell.length_a   1.000
_cell.length_b   1.000
_cell.length_c   1.000
_cell.angle_alpha   90.00
_cell.angle_beta   90.00
_cell.angle_gamma   90.00
#
_symmetry.space_group_name_H-M   'P 1'
#
loop_
_entity.id
_entity.type
_entity.pdbx_description
1 polymer ?
#
loop_
_entity_poly.entity_id
_entity_poly.type
_entity_poly.pdbx_seq_one_letter_code
_entity_poly.pdbx_strand_id
1 'polypeptide(L)'
;RMPSNVRFIGVDVKQYPGLQGLYRLFKVLKKEAPDAVADLHDVLRTKVLRTFFRLGGVRTASIDKGRKEKKELTRPHKSIPNPLKTSFERYEDVFRRLGLEVETTYQSIFEDEAADVSPLIPLTGTKGADRWIGIAPFAAHRGKILPERIMEELIGLLSSMTGYKVFLFGGGKAEKEKLEAWEKRYPQTVSLAGKLKMTEELALMSRLDAMVSMDSANM
;
A
#
# COMPACT_ATOMS: atom_id res chain seq x y z
N ARG A 1 0.70 5.72 -13.48
CA ARG A 1 0.37 5.30 -14.86
C ARG A 1 0.14 3.80 -14.84
N MET A 2 -0.96 3.31 -15.41
CA MET A 2 -1.15 1.86 -15.57
C MET A 2 -0.45 1.40 -16.84
N PRO A 3 0.14 0.19 -16.83
CA PRO A 3 0.66 -0.43 -18.07
C PRO A 3 -0.44 -0.51 -19.13
N SER A 4 -0.08 -0.42 -20.41
CA SER A 4 -1.03 -0.37 -21.54
C SER A 4 -1.88 -1.64 -21.67
N ASN A 5 -1.40 -2.76 -21.16
CA ASN A 5 -2.08 -4.06 -21.13
C ASN A 5 -2.97 -4.26 -19.88
N VAL A 6 -3.08 -3.26 -18.98
CA VAL A 6 -3.89 -3.33 -17.76
C VAL A 6 -5.05 -2.36 -17.85
N ARG A 7 -6.27 -2.88 -17.62
CA ARG A 7 -7.49 -2.08 -17.50
C ARG A 7 -8.07 -2.21 -16.08
N PHE A 8 -8.28 -1.08 -15.43
CA PHE A 8 -8.94 -1.03 -14.13
C PHE A 8 -10.45 -0.90 -14.27
N ILE A 9 -11.20 -1.77 -13.60
CA ILE A 9 -12.66 -1.72 -13.51
C ILE A 9 -13.04 -1.56 -12.03
N GLY A 10 -13.40 -0.35 -11.64
CA GLY A 10 -13.88 -0.05 -10.29
C GLY A 10 -15.29 -0.59 -10.07
N VAL A 11 -15.51 -1.30 -8.96
CA VAL A 11 -16.82 -1.83 -8.58
C VAL A 11 -17.20 -1.34 -7.19
N ASP A 12 -18.31 -0.61 -7.10
CA ASP A 12 -18.94 -0.32 -5.81
C ASP A 12 -19.74 -1.55 -5.34
N VAL A 13 -19.14 -2.31 -4.45
CA VAL A 13 -19.73 -3.56 -3.94
C VAL A 13 -21.03 -3.36 -3.15
N LYS A 14 -21.33 -2.14 -2.69
CA LYS A 14 -22.60 -1.83 -2.00
C LYS A 14 -23.81 -1.94 -2.92
N GLN A 15 -23.61 -1.76 -4.24
CA GLN A 15 -24.65 -1.90 -5.26
C GLN A 15 -25.03 -3.37 -5.54
N TYR A 16 -24.24 -4.33 -5.00
CA TYR A 16 -24.41 -5.75 -5.24
C TYR A 16 -24.60 -6.55 -3.93
N PRO A 17 -25.65 -6.26 -3.14
CA PRO A 17 -25.90 -6.92 -1.87
C PRO A 17 -26.35 -8.37 -2.06
N GLY A 18 -25.92 -9.24 -1.12
CA GLY A 18 -26.35 -10.64 -1.07
C GLY A 18 -25.95 -11.48 -2.29
N LEU A 19 -26.46 -12.68 -2.36
CA LEU A 19 -26.13 -13.64 -3.44
C LEU A 19 -26.66 -13.18 -4.80
N GLN A 20 -27.86 -12.63 -4.84
CA GLN A 20 -28.44 -12.11 -6.09
C GLN A 20 -27.64 -10.92 -6.63
N GLY A 21 -27.18 -10.02 -5.76
CA GLY A 21 -26.29 -8.92 -6.12
C GLY A 21 -25.00 -9.45 -6.73
N LEU A 22 -24.34 -10.41 -6.08
CA LEU A 22 -23.12 -11.04 -6.59
C LEU A 22 -23.33 -11.77 -7.92
N TYR A 23 -24.49 -12.36 -8.14
CA TYR A 23 -24.83 -12.95 -9.44
C TYR A 23 -24.98 -11.87 -10.53
N ARG A 24 -25.58 -10.72 -10.22
CA ARG A 24 -25.63 -9.58 -11.15
C ARG A 24 -24.22 -9.06 -11.46
N LEU A 25 -23.37 -8.92 -10.45
CA LEU A 25 -21.98 -8.53 -10.65
C LEU A 25 -21.22 -9.55 -11.52
N PHE A 26 -21.40 -10.84 -11.28
CA PHE A 26 -20.86 -11.89 -12.14
C PHE A 26 -21.26 -11.70 -13.61
N LYS A 27 -22.55 -11.42 -13.89
CA LYS A 27 -23.02 -11.15 -15.27
C LYS A 27 -22.34 -9.93 -15.91
N VAL A 28 -22.06 -8.90 -15.12
CA VAL A 28 -21.31 -7.71 -15.60
C VAL A 28 -19.88 -8.10 -15.95
N LEU A 29 -19.19 -8.76 -15.02
CA LEU A 29 -17.79 -9.17 -15.21
C LEU A 29 -17.60 -10.23 -16.30
N LYS A 30 -18.61 -11.11 -16.52
CA LYS A 30 -18.60 -12.10 -17.59
C LYS A 30 -18.59 -11.49 -18.99
N LYS A 31 -19.10 -10.26 -19.15
CA LYS A 31 -19.04 -9.55 -20.44
C LYS A 31 -17.62 -9.24 -20.89
N GLU A 32 -16.68 -9.21 -19.97
CA GLU A 32 -15.24 -9.05 -20.25
C GLU A 32 -14.61 -10.32 -20.83
N ALA A 33 -15.38 -11.43 -20.91
CA ALA A 33 -14.96 -12.73 -21.44
C ALA A 33 -13.61 -13.24 -20.92
N PRO A 34 -13.39 -13.29 -19.58
CA PRO A 34 -12.09 -13.68 -19.06
C PRO A 34 -11.78 -15.17 -19.31
N ASP A 35 -10.58 -15.48 -19.77
CA ASP A 35 -10.07 -16.86 -19.92
C ASP A 35 -9.69 -17.48 -18.57
N ALA A 36 -9.33 -16.63 -17.60
CA ALA A 36 -8.97 -17.04 -16.26
C ALA A 36 -9.30 -15.96 -15.21
N VAL A 37 -9.54 -16.38 -13.97
CA VAL A 37 -9.80 -15.49 -12.84
C VAL A 37 -8.81 -15.78 -11.71
N ALA A 38 -7.97 -14.82 -11.41
CA ALA A 38 -7.06 -14.80 -10.28
C ALA A 38 -7.71 -14.06 -9.09
N ASP A 39 -8.13 -14.80 -8.06
CA ASP A 39 -8.67 -14.22 -6.82
C ASP A 39 -7.53 -13.96 -5.82
N LEU A 40 -7.00 -12.75 -5.83
CA LEU A 40 -5.91 -12.32 -4.95
C LEU A 40 -6.39 -11.88 -3.56
N HIS A 41 -7.71 -11.91 -3.30
CA HIS A 41 -8.27 -11.48 -2.03
C HIS A 41 -8.87 -12.60 -1.18
N ASP A 42 -9.46 -13.62 -1.80
CA ASP A 42 -10.07 -14.80 -1.14
C ASP A 42 -10.96 -14.45 0.07
N VAL A 43 -11.93 -13.58 -0.14
CA VAL A 43 -13.00 -13.26 0.80
C VAL A 43 -14.32 -13.91 0.36
N LEU A 44 -15.34 -13.94 1.23
CA LEU A 44 -16.60 -14.63 0.92
C LEU A 44 -17.21 -14.19 -0.43
N ARG A 45 -17.22 -12.91 -0.72
CA ARG A 45 -17.73 -12.35 -1.99
C ARG A 45 -16.97 -12.86 -3.20
N THR A 46 -15.63 -12.83 -3.13
CA THR A 46 -14.80 -13.30 -4.25
C THR A 46 -14.87 -14.81 -4.42
N LYS A 47 -15.06 -15.57 -3.35
CA LYS A 47 -15.33 -17.01 -3.43
C LYS A 47 -16.60 -17.32 -4.20
N VAL A 48 -17.68 -16.58 -3.95
CA VAL A 48 -18.95 -16.73 -4.68
C VAL A 48 -18.76 -16.40 -6.15
N LEU A 49 -18.15 -15.24 -6.47
CA LEU A 49 -17.89 -14.85 -7.87
C LEU A 49 -17.01 -15.88 -8.59
N ARG A 50 -15.93 -16.33 -7.96
CA ARG A 50 -15.05 -17.36 -8.49
C ARG A 50 -15.79 -18.68 -8.75
N THR A 51 -16.74 -19.05 -7.87
CA THR A 51 -17.57 -20.24 -8.06
C THR A 51 -18.44 -20.10 -9.31
N PHE A 52 -19.06 -18.94 -9.54
CA PHE A 52 -19.85 -18.71 -10.76
C PHE A 52 -18.98 -18.79 -12.03
N PHE A 53 -17.79 -18.21 -12.01
CA PHE A 53 -16.87 -18.32 -13.15
C PHE A 53 -16.44 -19.76 -13.41
N ARG A 54 -16.09 -20.51 -12.36
CA ARG A 54 -15.70 -21.92 -12.48
C ARG A 54 -16.82 -22.80 -13.03
N LEU A 55 -18.06 -22.58 -12.58
CA LEU A 55 -19.24 -23.28 -13.13
C LEU A 55 -19.49 -22.91 -14.60
N GLY A 56 -19.08 -21.71 -15.01
CA GLY A 56 -19.11 -21.27 -16.41
C GLY A 56 -17.92 -21.72 -17.25
N GLY A 57 -17.07 -22.63 -16.75
CA GLY A 57 -15.92 -23.20 -17.49
C GLY A 57 -14.65 -22.34 -17.45
N VAL A 58 -14.64 -21.21 -16.74
CA VAL A 58 -13.46 -20.34 -16.64
C VAL A 58 -12.47 -20.90 -15.63
N ARG A 59 -11.18 -20.95 -15.97
CA ARG A 59 -10.12 -21.37 -15.05
C ARG A 59 -10.01 -20.39 -13.88
N THR A 60 -9.88 -20.90 -12.66
CA THR A 60 -9.83 -20.05 -11.47
C THR A 60 -8.76 -20.49 -10.51
N ALA A 61 -8.03 -19.53 -9.92
CA ALA A 61 -7.14 -19.78 -8.79
C ALA A 61 -7.34 -18.69 -7.72
N SER A 62 -6.97 -18.99 -6.48
CA SER A 62 -7.08 -18.02 -5.36
C SER A 62 -5.85 -18.04 -4.49
N ILE A 63 -5.58 -16.92 -3.85
CA ILE A 63 -4.46 -16.78 -2.94
C ILE A 63 -4.58 -17.74 -1.75
N ASP A 64 -3.48 -18.39 -1.39
CA ASP A 64 -3.30 -18.98 -0.06
C ASP A 64 -2.77 -17.93 0.90
N LYS A 65 -3.59 -17.55 1.87
CA LYS A 65 -3.24 -16.55 2.90
C LYS A 65 -2.28 -17.07 3.97
N GLY A 66 -1.82 -18.31 3.88
CA GLY A 66 -0.91 -18.93 4.84
C GLY A 66 -1.46 -19.00 6.27
N ARG A 67 -2.78 -19.16 6.44
CA ARG A 67 -3.42 -19.13 7.77
C ARG A 67 -2.91 -20.24 8.70
N LYS A 68 -2.61 -21.42 8.15
CA LYS A 68 -2.07 -22.55 8.91
C LYS A 68 -0.67 -22.21 9.42
N GLU A 69 0.21 -21.74 8.54
CA GLU A 69 1.59 -21.35 8.82
C GLU A 69 1.62 -20.20 9.85
N LYS A 70 0.79 -19.17 9.65
CA LYS A 70 0.65 -18.05 10.60
C LYS A 70 0.17 -18.50 11.98
N LYS A 71 -0.78 -19.44 12.06
CA LYS A 71 -1.23 -20.02 13.31
C LYS A 71 -0.11 -20.82 14.00
N GLU A 72 0.74 -21.46 13.22
CA GLU A 72 1.89 -22.18 13.77
C GLU A 72 2.95 -21.25 14.35
N LEU A 73 3.22 -20.11 13.72
CA LEU A 73 4.13 -19.09 14.25
C LEU A 73 3.74 -18.55 15.63
N THR A 74 2.46 -18.51 15.93
CA THR A 74 1.93 -17.96 17.19
C THR A 74 1.81 -18.99 18.30
N ARG A 75 2.19 -20.26 18.08
CA ARG A 75 2.15 -21.29 19.13
C ARG A 75 3.31 -21.10 20.10
N PRO A 76 3.06 -21.18 21.44
CA PRO A 76 4.13 -21.20 22.43
C PRO A 76 5.09 -22.36 22.19
N HIS A 77 6.35 -22.17 22.52
CA HIS A 77 7.41 -23.20 22.51
C HIS A 77 7.84 -23.77 21.15
N LYS A 78 7.82 -22.99 20.09
CA LYS A 78 8.47 -23.41 18.84
C LYS A 78 9.90 -22.89 18.73
N SER A 79 10.78 -23.77 18.24
CA SER A 79 12.08 -23.43 17.65
C SER A 79 11.90 -22.44 16.48
N ILE A 80 12.92 -21.69 16.15
CA ILE A 80 12.98 -20.63 15.13
C ILE A 80 12.07 -20.96 13.94
N PRO A 81 11.01 -20.16 13.70
CA PRO A 81 10.08 -20.44 12.61
C PRO A 81 10.75 -20.18 11.26
N ASN A 82 10.47 -21.06 10.30
CA ASN A 82 10.83 -20.77 8.92
C ASN A 82 10.12 -19.48 8.44
N PRO A 83 10.80 -18.62 7.68
CA PRO A 83 10.16 -17.46 7.08
C PRO A 83 8.92 -17.85 6.29
N LEU A 84 7.85 -17.12 6.45
CA LEU A 84 6.64 -17.34 5.64
C LEU A 84 6.84 -16.73 4.26
N LYS A 85 6.15 -17.30 3.27
CA LYS A 85 6.05 -16.68 1.95
C LYS A 85 5.57 -15.24 2.06
N THR A 86 6.21 -14.36 1.33
CA THR A 86 5.81 -12.97 1.17
C THR A 86 4.45 -12.87 0.45
N SER A 87 3.82 -11.69 0.46
CA SER A 87 2.60 -11.46 -0.30
C SER A 87 2.85 -11.58 -1.81
N PHE A 88 4.01 -11.15 -2.29
CA PHE A 88 4.40 -11.27 -3.70
C PHE A 88 4.48 -12.73 -4.14
N GLU A 89 5.23 -13.57 -3.42
CA GLU A 89 5.31 -15.00 -3.72
C GLU A 89 3.95 -15.69 -3.71
N ARG A 90 3.04 -15.26 -2.81
CA ARG A 90 1.68 -15.78 -2.77
C ARG A 90 0.84 -15.35 -3.97
N TYR A 91 1.06 -14.15 -4.50
CA TYR A 91 0.43 -13.69 -5.73
C TYR A 91 0.97 -14.45 -6.95
N GLU A 92 2.28 -14.60 -7.06
CA GLU A 92 2.90 -15.41 -8.12
C GLU A 92 2.39 -16.84 -8.15
N ASP A 93 2.21 -17.47 -6.97
CA ASP A 93 1.62 -18.82 -6.86
C ASP A 93 0.20 -18.87 -7.44
N VAL A 94 -0.59 -17.81 -7.37
CA VAL A 94 -1.93 -17.77 -8.00
C VAL A 94 -1.81 -17.80 -9.51
N PHE A 95 -0.94 -16.97 -10.09
CA PHE A 95 -0.73 -16.94 -11.54
C PHE A 95 -0.12 -18.23 -12.05
N ARG A 96 0.87 -18.79 -11.35
CA ARG A 96 1.47 -20.09 -11.69
C ARG A 96 0.43 -21.22 -11.73
N ARG A 97 -0.54 -21.24 -10.80
CA ARG A 97 -1.65 -22.20 -10.81
C ARG A 97 -2.64 -21.99 -11.97
N LEU A 98 -2.64 -20.84 -12.60
CA LEU A 98 -3.40 -20.58 -13.83
C LEU A 98 -2.59 -20.92 -15.09
N GLY A 99 -1.35 -21.39 -14.95
CA GLY A 99 -0.46 -21.68 -16.06
C GLY A 99 0.24 -20.44 -16.62
N LEU A 100 0.31 -19.36 -15.82
CA LEU A 100 1.00 -18.13 -16.18
C LEU A 100 2.27 -18.04 -15.35
N GLU A 101 3.41 -18.08 -16.00
CA GLU A 101 4.69 -17.78 -15.34
C GLU A 101 4.83 -16.28 -15.19
N VAL A 102 4.98 -15.84 -13.96
CA VAL A 102 5.14 -14.43 -13.60
C VAL A 102 6.34 -14.33 -12.68
N GLU A 103 7.26 -13.48 -13.04
CA GLU A 103 8.38 -13.07 -12.20
C GLU A 103 8.21 -11.60 -11.82
N THR A 104 8.31 -11.30 -10.53
CA THR A 104 8.19 -9.93 -10.05
C THR A 104 9.50 -9.19 -10.26
N THR A 105 9.58 -8.40 -11.32
CA THR A 105 10.73 -7.55 -11.65
C THR A 105 10.52 -6.08 -11.27
N TYR A 106 9.42 -5.78 -10.57
CA TYR A 106 9.03 -4.43 -10.21
C TYR A 106 10.06 -3.76 -9.29
N GLN A 107 10.50 -2.56 -9.68
CA GLN A 107 11.44 -1.75 -8.91
C GLN A 107 10.82 -0.41 -8.47
N SER A 108 10.03 0.23 -9.33
CA SER A 108 9.43 1.53 -9.05
C SER A 108 8.16 1.76 -9.87
N ILE A 109 7.20 2.51 -9.32
CA ILE A 109 6.02 2.98 -10.07
C ILE A 109 6.36 4.04 -11.13
N PHE A 110 7.57 4.63 -11.06
CA PHE A 110 8.05 5.64 -11.99
C PHE A 110 8.95 5.05 -13.08
N GLU A 111 9.26 3.74 -13.00
CA GLU A 111 10.13 3.04 -13.94
C GLU A 111 11.40 3.84 -14.28
N ASP A 112 11.61 4.17 -15.56
CA ASP A 112 12.79 4.89 -16.04
C ASP A 112 12.63 6.41 -16.02
N GLU A 113 11.43 6.92 -15.79
CA GLU A 113 11.15 8.36 -15.72
C GLU A 113 11.11 8.85 -14.28
N ALA A 114 12.01 9.77 -13.94
CA ALA A 114 11.94 10.42 -12.64
C ALA A 114 10.62 11.21 -12.50
N ALA A 115 9.94 11.05 -11.35
CA ALA A 115 8.73 11.81 -11.06
C ALA A 115 8.99 13.32 -11.15
N ASP A 116 8.08 14.06 -11.81
CA ASP A 116 8.12 15.52 -11.79
C ASP A 116 7.67 16.03 -10.42
N VAL A 117 8.60 16.65 -9.71
CA VAL A 117 8.37 17.28 -8.41
C VAL A 117 8.37 18.81 -8.48
N SER A 118 8.51 19.37 -9.68
CA SER A 118 8.51 20.84 -9.86
C SER A 118 7.29 21.54 -9.27
N PRO A 119 6.07 20.98 -9.38
CA PRO A 119 4.88 21.55 -8.74
C PRO A 119 4.93 21.57 -7.21
N LEU A 120 5.81 20.78 -6.59
CA LEU A 120 5.92 20.64 -5.14
C LEU A 120 6.93 21.64 -4.54
N ILE A 121 7.78 22.26 -5.35
CA ILE A 121 8.84 23.19 -4.89
C ILE A 121 8.31 24.28 -3.96
N PRO A 122 7.14 24.90 -4.18
CA PRO A 122 6.61 25.91 -3.25
C PRO A 122 6.38 25.39 -1.83
N LEU A 123 6.11 24.09 -1.68
CA LEU A 123 5.88 23.42 -0.39
C LEU A 123 7.17 22.79 0.16
N THR A 124 7.94 22.14 -0.71
CA THR A 124 9.08 21.33 -0.29
C THR A 124 10.41 22.06 -0.35
N GLY A 125 10.48 23.16 -1.09
CA GLY A 125 11.76 23.75 -1.50
C GLY A 125 12.48 22.88 -2.53
N THR A 126 13.65 23.34 -2.95
CA THR A 126 14.54 22.57 -3.86
C THR A 126 15.42 21.63 -3.04
N LYS A 127 15.56 20.37 -3.49
CA LYS A 127 16.29 19.35 -2.71
C LYS A 127 17.77 19.73 -2.48
N GLY A 128 18.45 20.30 -3.44
CA GLY A 128 19.88 20.63 -3.32
C GLY A 128 20.70 19.43 -2.80
N ALA A 129 21.59 19.69 -1.82
CA ALA A 129 22.40 18.68 -1.15
C ALA A 129 21.74 18.09 0.10
N ASP A 130 20.55 18.56 0.48
CA ASP A 130 19.87 18.12 1.70
C ASP A 130 19.39 16.67 1.59
N ARG A 131 19.42 15.97 2.73
CA ARG A 131 18.79 14.67 2.93
C ARG A 131 17.31 14.86 3.27
N TRP A 132 16.46 14.31 2.45
CA TRP A 132 15.02 14.36 2.62
C TRP A 132 14.51 13.09 3.29
N ILE A 133 13.95 13.22 4.48
CA ILE A 133 13.44 12.10 5.28
C ILE A 133 11.92 12.20 5.36
N GLY A 134 11.23 11.16 4.92
CA GLY A 134 9.80 11.01 5.11
C GLY A 134 9.48 10.33 6.43
N ILE A 135 8.45 10.78 7.13
CA ILE A 135 7.93 10.13 8.34
C ILE A 135 6.41 10.01 8.24
N ALA A 136 5.90 8.77 8.27
CA ALA A 136 4.47 8.45 8.39
C ALA A 136 4.21 7.85 9.79
N PRO A 137 3.89 8.69 10.79
CA PRO A 137 3.93 8.30 12.20
C PRO A 137 2.69 7.55 12.68
N PHE A 138 1.65 7.41 11.84
CA PHE A 138 0.37 6.86 12.23
C PHE A 138 0.08 5.51 11.57
N ALA A 139 -0.80 4.73 12.21
CA ALA A 139 -1.36 3.50 11.65
C ALA A 139 -2.80 3.32 12.13
N ALA A 140 -3.57 2.48 11.42
CA ALA A 140 -4.96 2.18 11.78
C ALA A 140 -5.11 1.53 13.17
N HIS A 141 -4.08 0.81 13.63
CA HIS A 141 -4.08 0.10 14.91
C HIS A 141 -3.05 0.66 15.87
N ARG A 142 -3.47 1.05 17.07
CA ARG A 142 -2.59 1.65 18.11
C ARG A 142 -1.36 0.80 18.44
N GLY A 143 -1.48 -0.53 18.41
CA GLY A 143 -0.36 -1.45 18.65
C GLY A 143 0.72 -1.46 17.56
N LYS A 144 0.52 -0.72 16.47
CA LYS A 144 1.46 -0.58 15.34
C LYS A 144 2.04 0.83 15.23
N ILE A 145 1.78 1.67 16.23
CA ILE A 145 2.26 3.05 16.30
C ILE A 145 3.37 3.13 17.33
N LEU A 146 4.48 3.72 16.95
CA LEU A 146 5.55 4.06 17.90
C LEU A 146 5.00 5.04 18.95
N PRO A 147 5.34 4.90 20.25
CA PRO A 147 4.92 5.88 21.25
C PRO A 147 5.24 7.31 20.82
N GLU A 148 4.27 8.21 20.98
CA GLU A 148 4.35 9.58 20.49
C GLU A 148 5.62 10.31 20.95
N ARG A 149 5.99 10.15 22.22
CA ARG A 149 7.21 10.72 22.76
C ARG A 149 8.46 10.31 21.97
N ILE A 150 8.57 9.04 21.59
CA ILE A 150 9.73 8.53 20.84
C ILE A 150 9.68 9.06 19.39
N MET A 151 8.51 9.17 18.80
CA MET A 151 8.36 9.78 17.47
C MET A 151 8.74 11.26 17.47
N GLU A 152 8.33 12.01 18.48
CA GLU A 152 8.74 13.42 18.64
C GLU A 152 10.24 13.56 18.85
N GLU A 153 10.86 12.71 19.67
CA GLU A 153 12.31 12.68 19.85
C GLU A 153 13.03 12.43 18.51
N LEU A 154 12.55 11.50 17.71
CA LEU A 154 13.10 11.22 16.37
C LEU A 154 12.97 12.44 15.44
N ILE A 155 11.79 13.06 15.37
CA ILE A 155 11.55 14.25 14.55
C ILE A 155 12.48 15.39 15.02
N GLY A 156 12.54 15.65 16.32
CA GLY A 156 13.40 16.68 16.89
C GLY A 156 14.88 16.45 16.59
N LEU A 157 15.35 15.22 16.71
CA LEU A 157 16.73 14.84 16.38
C LEU A 157 17.03 15.11 14.89
N LEU A 158 16.21 14.59 13.97
CA LEU A 158 16.41 14.75 12.53
C LEU A 158 16.32 16.21 12.10
N SER A 159 15.34 16.96 12.65
CA SER A 159 15.16 18.38 12.30
C SER A 159 16.28 19.30 12.82
N SER A 160 17.04 18.86 13.83
CA SER A 160 18.17 19.61 14.36
C SER A 160 19.48 19.35 13.59
N MET A 161 19.52 18.31 12.75
CA MET A 161 20.70 17.96 11.96
C MET A 161 20.82 18.90 10.74
N THR A 162 21.98 19.51 10.57
CA THR A 162 22.26 20.32 9.37
C THR A 162 22.20 19.47 8.09
N GLY A 163 21.56 19.99 7.05
CA GLY A 163 21.41 19.29 5.78
C GLY A 163 20.33 18.18 5.80
N TYR A 164 19.42 18.22 6.77
CA TYR A 164 18.26 17.32 6.80
C TYR A 164 16.97 18.12 6.70
N LYS A 165 16.00 17.58 5.96
CA LYS A 165 14.63 18.07 5.88
C LYS A 165 13.65 16.93 6.11
N VAL A 166 12.68 17.15 6.99
CA VAL A 166 11.71 16.13 7.40
C VAL A 166 10.34 16.43 6.78
N PHE A 167 9.74 15.43 6.15
CA PHE A 167 8.40 15.50 5.58
C PHE A 167 7.47 14.57 6.35
N LEU A 168 6.40 15.13 6.90
CA LEU A 168 5.43 14.38 7.71
C LEU A 168 4.22 14.00 6.86
N PHE A 169 4.01 12.71 6.68
CA PHE A 169 2.90 12.13 5.93
C PHE A 169 1.77 11.72 6.88
N GLY A 170 0.54 11.96 6.48
CA GLY A 170 -0.65 11.55 7.22
C GLY A 170 -1.92 12.12 6.61
N GLY A 171 -3.07 11.67 7.10
CA GLY A 171 -4.38 12.07 6.58
C GLY A 171 -5.45 12.15 7.67
N GLY A 172 -6.58 12.75 7.33
CA GLY A 172 -7.64 12.97 8.29
C GLY A 172 -7.39 14.14 9.25
N LYS A 173 -8.45 14.59 9.91
CA LYS A 173 -8.40 15.84 10.69
C LYS A 173 -7.46 15.77 11.91
N ALA A 174 -7.57 14.69 12.69
CA ALA A 174 -6.80 14.55 13.91
C ALA A 174 -5.28 14.40 13.65
N GLU A 175 -4.92 13.63 12.61
CA GLU A 175 -3.51 13.50 12.21
C GLU A 175 -2.95 14.81 11.70
N LYS A 176 -3.71 15.52 10.85
CA LYS A 176 -3.33 16.83 10.31
C LYS A 176 -3.03 17.84 11.43
N GLU A 177 -3.91 17.98 12.41
CA GLU A 177 -3.72 18.89 13.55
C GLU A 177 -2.41 18.59 14.30
N LYS A 178 -2.11 17.31 14.51
CA LYS A 178 -0.87 16.88 15.17
C LYS A 178 0.38 17.17 14.33
N LEU A 179 0.35 16.84 13.04
CA LEU A 179 1.49 17.06 12.14
C LEU A 179 1.79 18.54 11.96
N GLU A 180 0.77 19.39 11.91
CA GLU A 180 0.92 20.86 11.87
C GLU A 180 1.48 21.42 13.18
N ALA A 181 1.15 20.81 14.32
CA ALA A 181 1.76 21.17 15.60
C ALA A 181 3.27 20.84 15.63
N TRP A 182 3.65 19.70 15.11
CA TRP A 182 5.05 19.30 14.98
C TRP A 182 5.81 20.18 13.96
N GLU A 183 5.21 20.51 12.80
CA GLU A 183 5.78 21.45 11.82
C GLU A 183 6.12 22.79 12.47
N LYS A 184 5.25 23.31 13.34
CA LYS A 184 5.48 24.58 14.06
C LYS A 184 6.59 24.48 15.13
N ARG A 185 6.74 23.30 15.73
CA ARG A 185 7.67 23.09 16.85
C ARG A 185 9.09 22.75 16.38
N TYR A 186 9.22 22.05 15.27
CA TYR A 186 10.50 21.56 14.80
C TYR A 186 10.92 22.25 13.50
N PRO A 187 12.07 22.96 13.47
CA PRO A 187 12.58 23.56 12.24
C PRO A 187 12.87 22.48 11.19
N GLN A 188 12.90 22.87 9.92
CA GLN A 188 13.14 21.96 8.78
C GLN A 188 12.13 20.80 8.65
N THR A 189 10.97 20.90 9.31
CA THR A 189 9.90 19.92 9.24
C THR A 189 8.71 20.49 8.47
N VAL A 190 8.15 19.71 7.53
CA VAL A 190 7.02 20.10 6.67
C VAL A 190 5.92 19.09 6.80
N SER A 191 4.73 19.49 7.25
CA SER A 191 3.52 18.66 7.24
C SER A 191 2.92 18.63 5.84
N LEU A 192 2.64 17.44 5.33
CA LEU A 192 2.01 17.22 4.02
C LEU A 192 0.52 16.90 4.12
N ALA A 193 -0.01 16.71 5.32
CA ALA A 193 -1.38 16.28 5.57
C ALA A 193 -2.43 17.19 4.92
N GLY A 194 -3.12 16.68 3.92
CA GLY A 194 -4.16 17.38 3.16
C GLY A 194 -3.63 18.49 2.24
N LYS A 195 -2.33 18.57 2.00
CA LYS A 195 -1.69 19.53 1.10
C LYS A 195 -1.37 18.94 -0.28
N LEU A 196 -1.32 17.61 -0.41
CA LEU A 196 -0.96 16.89 -1.62
C LEU A 196 -2.04 15.89 -2.03
N LYS A 197 -2.11 15.61 -3.32
CA LYS A 197 -2.83 14.45 -3.86
C LYS A 197 -1.95 13.21 -3.79
N MET A 198 -2.56 12.03 -3.87
CA MET A 198 -1.83 10.75 -3.84
C MET A 198 -0.68 10.68 -4.86
N THR A 199 -0.90 11.17 -6.08
CA THR A 199 0.13 11.19 -7.12
C THR A 199 1.31 12.10 -6.77
N GLU A 200 1.04 13.21 -6.11
CA GLU A 200 2.05 14.17 -5.66
C GLU A 200 2.82 13.63 -4.45
N GLU A 201 2.13 12.96 -3.51
CA GLU A 201 2.79 12.25 -2.40
C GLU A 201 3.75 11.17 -2.91
N LEU A 202 3.31 10.35 -3.87
CA LEU A 202 4.15 9.32 -4.48
C LEU A 202 5.37 9.94 -5.21
N ALA A 203 5.17 11.05 -5.92
CA ALA A 203 6.25 11.77 -6.58
C ALA A 203 7.28 12.28 -5.55
N LEU A 204 6.81 12.85 -4.44
CA LEU A 204 7.70 13.29 -3.35
C LEU A 204 8.42 12.11 -2.71
N MET A 205 7.70 11.00 -2.43
CA MET A 205 8.31 9.80 -1.86
C MET A 205 9.46 9.26 -2.71
N SER A 206 9.37 9.33 -4.04
CA SER A 206 10.44 8.89 -4.93
C SER A 206 11.71 9.73 -4.84
N ARG A 207 11.65 10.89 -4.19
CA ARG A 207 12.78 11.81 -3.97
C ARG A 207 13.36 11.76 -2.56
N LEU A 208 12.73 11.02 -1.66
CA LEU A 208 13.24 10.84 -0.31
C LEU A 208 14.53 9.99 -0.31
N ASP A 209 15.41 10.28 0.62
CA ASP A 209 16.60 9.45 0.89
C ASP A 209 16.27 8.30 1.84
N ALA A 210 15.28 8.50 2.71
CA ALA A 210 14.75 7.45 3.58
C ALA A 210 13.29 7.74 3.97
N MET A 211 12.57 6.68 4.34
CA MET A 211 11.20 6.73 4.85
C MET A 211 11.08 5.95 6.15
N VAL A 212 10.58 6.59 7.19
CA VAL A 212 10.17 5.93 8.45
C VAL A 212 8.66 5.85 8.47
N SER A 213 8.12 4.65 8.29
CA SER A 213 6.68 4.45 8.21
C SER A 213 6.19 3.47 9.25
N MET A 214 5.09 3.81 9.90
CA MET A 214 4.28 2.84 10.62
C MET A 214 3.46 2.03 9.60
N ASP A 215 2.75 0.99 10.04
CA ASP A 215 1.90 0.14 9.17
C ASP A 215 0.72 0.99 8.60
N SER A 216 1.01 1.78 7.61
CA SER A 216 0.11 2.72 6.93
C SER A 216 0.17 2.56 5.42
N ALA A 217 -0.66 3.31 4.69
CA ALA A 217 -0.66 3.31 3.22
C ALA A 217 0.64 3.88 2.61
N ASN A 218 1.47 4.52 3.41
CA ASN A 218 2.72 5.15 3.00
C ASN A 218 3.96 4.24 3.18
N MET A 219 3.72 2.96 3.49
CA MET A 219 4.76 1.95 3.68
C MET A 219 5.18 1.32 2.34
#